data_1d3fbbd20ee6e9738f7b960a82d5d767
#
_entry.id   1d3fbbd20ee6e9738f7b960a82d5d767
#
_cell.length_a   1.000
_cell.length_b   1.000
_cell.length_c   1.000
_cell.angle_alpha   90.00
_cell.angle_beta   90.00
_cell.angle_gamma   90.00
#
_symmetry.space_group_name_H-M   'P 1'
#
loop_
_entity.id
_entity.type
_entity.pdbx_description
1 polymer ?
#
loop_
_entity_poly.entity_id
_entity_poly.type
_entity_poly.pdbx_seq_one_letter_code
_entity_poly.pdbx_strand_id
1 'polypeptide(L)'
;EVYNSGMLIEASVHYYLATGKTKLLSVATRLTNYMCEYMGEQPKKNIVPSHSGPEEAIIKLYWLYKQHPELKTELEVPVNEDNYWKLLTFWIENRGHHCGFPLWKSWGNEKAERWIRENQYAEAQYSPHSRPSWGDYAQDSIPVFDQQTIEGHAVRATLLATGIATAALENHSSAYVETARRLWDNMVGKRMFITGGVGAIHEDEKFGPDYYPVSYTHLRAHETLANL
;
A
#
# COMPACT_ATOMS: atom_id res chain seq x y z
N GLU A 1 -7.54 11.71 0.03
CA GLU A 1 -6.46 10.77 -0.29
C GLU A 1 -6.88 9.33 -0.06
N VAL A 2 -6.39 8.41 -0.88
CA VAL A 2 -6.77 6.98 -0.82
C VAL A 2 -6.42 6.35 0.54
N TYR A 3 -5.33 6.76 1.17
CA TYR A 3 -4.95 6.33 2.52
C TYR A 3 -6.05 6.57 3.56
N ASN A 4 -6.58 7.79 3.62
CA ASN A 4 -7.64 8.13 4.57
C ASN A 4 -8.92 7.32 4.30
N SER A 5 -9.19 7.02 3.03
CA SER A 5 -10.28 6.13 2.65
C SER A 5 -10.08 4.72 3.22
N GLY A 6 -8.85 4.20 3.15
CA GLY A 6 -8.48 2.93 3.78
C GLY A 6 -8.72 2.93 5.28
N MET A 7 -8.30 3.98 5.98
CA MET A 7 -8.52 4.12 7.43
C MET A 7 -10.01 4.12 7.79
N LEU A 8 -10.85 4.81 7.00
CA LEU A 8 -12.30 4.81 7.20
C LEU A 8 -12.91 3.42 6.98
N ILE A 9 -12.48 2.73 5.91
CA ILE A 9 -12.96 1.37 5.60
C ILE A 9 -12.60 0.42 6.76
N GLU A 10 -11.35 0.41 7.19
CA GLU A 10 -10.90 -0.44 8.29
C GLU A 10 -11.64 -0.13 9.60
N ALA A 11 -11.75 1.13 9.96
CA ALA A 11 -12.51 1.55 11.13
C ALA A 11 -13.98 1.10 11.05
N SER A 12 -14.60 1.13 9.86
CA SER A 12 -15.99 0.71 9.67
C SER A 12 -16.18 -0.80 9.86
N VAL A 13 -15.24 -1.61 9.37
CA VAL A 13 -15.23 -3.07 9.55
C VAL A 13 -15.12 -3.40 11.04
N HIS A 14 -14.12 -2.84 11.72
CA HIS A 14 -13.92 -3.10 13.16
C HIS A 14 -15.09 -2.59 14.01
N TYR A 15 -15.66 -1.41 13.66
CA TYR A 15 -16.82 -0.88 14.36
C TYR A 15 -18.05 -1.78 14.20
N TYR A 16 -18.30 -2.30 12.99
CA TYR A 16 -19.37 -3.27 12.77
C TYR A 16 -19.14 -4.55 13.59
N LEU A 17 -17.96 -5.15 13.51
CA LEU A 17 -17.64 -6.37 14.24
C LEU A 17 -17.80 -6.20 15.77
N ALA A 18 -17.50 -5.02 16.30
CA ALA A 18 -17.61 -4.74 17.72
C ALA A 18 -19.05 -4.39 18.19
N THR A 19 -19.89 -3.85 17.30
CA THR A 19 -21.17 -3.23 17.73
C THR A 19 -22.39 -3.73 16.96
N GLY A 20 -22.22 -4.39 15.83
CA GLY A 20 -23.30 -4.75 14.91
C GLY A 20 -23.93 -3.56 14.15
N LYS A 21 -23.38 -2.33 14.30
CA LYS A 21 -23.98 -1.13 13.70
C LYS A 21 -23.48 -0.92 12.28
N THR A 22 -24.41 -0.78 11.33
CA THR A 22 -24.14 -0.75 9.89
C THR A 22 -23.95 0.65 9.28
N LYS A 23 -24.29 1.72 9.98
CA LYS A 23 -24.30 3.08 9.42
C LYS A 23 -22.91 3.51 8.89
N LEU A 24 -21.86 3.29 9.66
CA LEU A 24 -20.50 3.63 9.23
C LEU A 24 -20.04 2.73 8.09
N LEU A 25 -20.39 1.45 8.16
CA LEU A 25 -20.11 0.47 7.11
C LEU A 25 -20.77 0.87 5.78
N SER A 26 -22.03 1.35 5.80
CA SER A 26 -22.70 1.86 4.59
C SER A 26 -21.95 3.04 3.95
N VAL A 27 -21.41 3.96 4.76
CA VAL A 27 -20.62 5.09 4.26
C VAL A 27 -19.32 4.60 3.61
N ALA A 28 -18.59 3.71 4.30
CA ALA A 28 -17.35 3.14 3.79
C ALA A 28 -17.57 2.33 2.50
N THR A 29 -18.67 1.59 2.42
CA THR A 29 -19.04 0.81 1.22
C THR A 29 -19.32 1.72 0.02
N ARG A 30 -20.04 2.82 0.20
CA ARG A 30 -20.25 3.82 -0.87
C ARG A 30 -18.94 4.40 -1.37
N LEU A 31 -18.03 4.72 -0.44
CA LEU A 31 -16.71 5.23 -0.78
C LEU A 31 -15.89 4.19 -1.55
N THR A 32 -15.93 2.91 -1.11
CA THR A 32 -15.24 1.82 -1.80
C THR A 32 -15.81 1.61 -3.21
N ASN A 33 -17.13 1.63 -3.36
CA ASN A 33 -17.77 1.54 -4.67
C ASN A 33 -17.31 2.67 -5.60
N TYR A 34 -17.28 3.91 -5.10
CA TYR A 34 -16.76 5.04 -5.86
C TYR A 34 -15.31 4.83 -6.30
N MET A 35 -14.45 4.33 -5.40
CA MET A 35 -13.06 4.03 -5.77
C MET A 35 -12.99 2.92 -6.83
N CYS A 36 -13.82 1.90 -6.72
CA CYS A 36 -13.91 0.83 -7.71
C CYS A 36 -14.41 1.29 -9.09
N GLU A 37 -15.26 2.31 -9.13
CA GLU A 37 -15.73 2.92 -10.38
C GLU A 37 -14.64 3.80 -11.02
N TYR A 38 -13.89 4.51 -10.21
CA TYR A 38 -12.95 5.53 -10.67
C TYR A 38 -11.54 4.99 -10.95
N MET A 39 -11.05 4.05 -10.12
CA MET A 39 -9.67 3.53 -10.16
C MET A 39 -9.64 2.10 -10.70
N GLY A 40 -8.59 1.78 -11.45
CA GLY A 40 -8.41 0.43 -11.97
C GLY A 40 -7.86 0.42 -13.39
N GLU A 41 -8.09 -0.71 -14.06
CA GLU A 41 -7.75 -0.87 -15.47
C GLU A 41 -8.64 -0.01 -16.37
N GLN A 42 -8.20 0.17 -17.61
CA GLN A 42 -8.96 0.89 -18.63
C GLN A 42 -10.44 0.43 -18.68
N PRO A 43 -11.42 1.35 -18.76
CA PRO A 43 -11.28 2.80 -18.98
C PRO A 43 -11.13 3.65 -17.70
N LYS A 44 -10.88 3.04 -16.55
CA LYS A 44 -10.74 3.74 -15.27
C LYS A 44 -9.39 4.44 -15.16
N LYS A 45 -9.22 5.26 -14.13
CA LYS A 45 -7.95 5.97 -13.89
C LYS A 45 -6.90 5.02 -13.30
N ASN A 46 -5.70 5.06 -13.87
CA ASN A 46 -4.54 4.35 -13.35
C ASN A 46 -4.01 5.08 -12.10
N ILE A 47 -4.55 4.76 -10.94
CA ILE A 47 -4.16 5.33 -9.65
C ILE A 47 -3.84 4.18 -8.70
N VAL A 48 -2.63 4.19 -8.14
CA VAL A 48 -2.26 3.35 -7.00
C VAL A 48 -2.06 4.23 -5.76
N PRO A 49 -2.34 3.75 -4.56
CA PRO A 49 -2.14 4.54 -3.34
C PRO A 49 -0.68 4.97 -3.20
N SER A 50 -0.42 6.25 -2.94
CA SER A 50 0.93 6.71 -2.60
C SER A 50 1.36 6.22 -1.21
N HIS A 51 0.41 6.08 -0.31
CA HIS A 51 0.60 5.45 1.00
C HIS A 51 -0.22 4.17 1.05
N SER A 52 0.46 3.05 1.23
CA SER A 52 -0.17 1.74 1.41
C SER A 52 -0.95 1.66 2.72
N GLY A 53 -1.85 0.70 2.80
CA GLY A 53 -2.82 0.51 3.88
C GLY A 53 -4.24 0.29 3.35
N PRO A 54 -4.70 1.03 2.31
CA PRO A 54 -6.00 0.77 1.71
C PRO A 54 -6.16 -0.64 1.14
N GLU A 55 -5.07 -1.25 0.71
CA GLU A 55 -5.03 -2.62 0.20
C GLU A 55 -5.56 -3.60 1.26
N GLU A 56 -5.03 -3.55 2.47
CA GLU A 56 -5.46 -4.41 3.57
C GLU A 56 -6.88 -4.07 4.04
N ALA A 57 -7.22 -2.79 4.09
CA ALA A 57 -8.54 -2.35 4.49
C ALA A 57 -9.65 -2.91 3.57
N ILE A 58 -9.40 -2.93 2.25
CA ILE A 58 -10.34 -3.50 1.27
C ILE A 58 -10.44 -5.01 1.38
N ILE A 59 -9.34 -5.72 1.68
CA ILE A 59 -9.41 -7.17 1.95
C ILE A 59 -10.30 -7.46 3.15
N LYS A 60 -10.15 -6.70 4.24
CA LYS A 60 -10.98 -6.85 5.45
C LYS A 60 -12.47 -6.63 5.11
N LEU A 61 -12.77 -5.61 4.30
CA LEU A 61 -14.13 -5.36 3.84
C LEU A 61 -14.67 -6.49 2.95
N TYR A 62 -13.85 -6.99 2.03
CA TYR A 62 -14.16 -8.13 1.17
C TYR A 62 -14.48 -9.38 2.00
N TRP A 63 -13.64 -9.73 2.98
CA TRP A 63 -13.88 -10.86 3.85
C TRP A 63 -15.12 -10.67 4.72
N LEU A 64 -15.37 -9.46 5.21
CA LEU A 64 -16.57 -9.17 5.98
C LEU A 64 -17.84 -9.55 5.19
N TYR A 65 -17.92 -9.14 3.94
CA TYR A 65 -19.09 -9.45 3.12
C TYR A 65 -19.18 -10.91 2.68
N LYS A 66 -18.07 -11.61 2.60
CA LYS A 66 -18.07 -13.08 2.39
C LYS A 66 -18.55 -13.84 3.62
N GLN A 67 -18.17 -13.39 4.80
CA GLN A 67 -18.54 -14.02 6.08
C GLN A 67 -19.95 -13.62 6.54
N HIS A 68 -20.43 -12.45 6.13
CA HIS A 68 -21.71 -11.85 6.50
C HIS A 68 -22.53 -11.51 5.26
N PRO A 69 -23.01 -12.51 4.50
CA PRO A 69 -23.76 -12.27 3.26
C PRO A 69 -25.10 -11.55 3.50
N GLU A 70 -25.67 -11.63 4.70
CA GLU A 70 -26.85 -10.88 5.12
C GLU A 70 -26.69 -9.37 4.97
N LEU A 71 -25.48 -8.85 5.17
CA LEU A 71 -25.20 -7.42 5.01
C LEU A 71 -25.50 -6.87 3.62
N LYS A 72 -25.46 -7.73 2.58
CA LYS A 72 -25.78 -7.32 1.21
C LYS A 72 -27.25 -6.91 1.05
N THR A 73 -28.11 -7.39 1.92
CA THR A 73 -29.53 -7.05 1.95
C THR A 73 -29.88 -6.03 3.03
N GLU A 74 -29.13 -5.99 4.12
CA GLU A 74 -29.33 -5.05 5.22
C GLU A 74 -28.82 -3.63 4.90
N LEU A 75 -27.76 -3.54 4.09
CA LEU A 75 -27.22 -2.27 3.68
C LEU A 75 -28.02 -1.70 2.50
N GLU A 76 -28.42 -0.44 2.61
CA GLU A 76 -29.03 0.31 1.50
C GLU A 76 -27.99 0.73 0.43
N VAL A 77 -26.93 -0.06 0.28
CA VAL A 77 -25.79 0.21 -0.62
C VAL A 77 -25.43 -1.07 -1.34
N PRO A 78 -25.31 -1.06 -2.66
CA PRO A 78 -24.85 -2.24 -3.40
C PRO A 78 -23.48 -2.72 -2.89
N VAL A 79 -23.35 -4.02 -2.70
CA VAL A 79 -22.11 -4.68 -2.33
C VAL A 79 -21.66 -5.55 -3.50
N ASN A 80 -20.41 -5.35 -3.96
CA ASN A 80 -19.81 -6.14 -5.03
C ASN A 80 -18.37 -6.50 -4.69
N GLU A 81 -18.18 -7.64 -4.06
CA GLU A 81 -16.87 -8.10 -3.57
C GLU A 81 -15.88 -8.33 -4.70
N ASP A 82 -16.34 -8.76 -5.87
CA ASP A 82 -15.47 -8.98 -7.04
C ASP A 82 -14.80 -7.67 -7.47
N ASN A 83 -15.52 -6.54 -7.36
CA ASN A 83 -14.93 -5.23 -7.65
C ASN A 83 -13.93 -4.80 -6.60
N TYR A 84 -14.17 -5.14 -5.33
CA TYR A 84 -13.21 -4.85 -4.24
C TYR A 84 -11.93 -5.63 -4.44
N TRP A 85 -12.06 -6.92 -4.77
CA TRP A 85 -10.93 -7.78 -5.09
C TRP A 85 -10.13 -7.28 -6.30
N LYS A 86 -10.81 -6.91 -7.39
CA LYS A 86 -10.18 -6.35 -8.59
C LYS A 86 -9.43 -5.04 -8.31
N LEU A 87 -9.99 -4.14 -7.50
CA LEU A 87 -9.33 -2.89 -7.14
C LEU A 87 -8.06 -3.14 -6.31
N LEU A 88 -8.15 -3.99 -5.33
CA LEU A 88 -7.04 -4.39 -4.47
C LEU A 88 -5.89 -5.02 -5.27
N THR A 89 -6.18 -6.03 -6.09
CA THR A 89 -5.16 -6.70 -6.91
C THR A 89 -4.55 -5.73 -7.91
N PHE A 90 -5.36 -4.87 -8.54
CA PHE A 90 -4.86 -3.81 -9.39
C PHE A 90 -3.87 -2.88 -8.66
N TRP A 91 -4.14 -2.48 -7.42
CA TRP A 91 -3.22 -1.62 -6.68
C TRP A 91 -1.90 -2.30 -6.34
N ILE A 92 -1.93 -3.59 -6.02
CA ILE A 92 -0.72 -4.36 -5.73
C ILE A 92 0.06 -4.63 -7.02
N GLU A 93 -0.59 -5.19 -8.03
CA GLU A 93 0.05 -5.65 -9.26
C GLU A 93 0.53 -4.52 -10.17
N ASN A 94 -0.16 -3.37 -10.14
CA ASN A 94 0.22 -2.20 -10.91
C ASN A 94 1.27 -1.31 -10.21
N ARG A 95 1.62 -1.62 -8.96
CA ARG A 95 2.66 -0.89 -8.24
C ARG A 95 4.02 -1.18 -8.86
N GLY A 96 4.78 -0.10 -9.12
CA GLY A 96 6.05 -0.16 -9.84
C GLY A 96 5.93 -0.10 -11.36
N HIS A 97 4.71 -0.19 -11.91
CA HIS A 97 4.46 0.02 -13.34
C HIS A 97 4.12 1.49 -13.59
N HIS A 98 5.03 2.23 -14.23
CA HIS A 98 4.94 3.69 -14.42
C HIS A 98 5.81 4.17 -15.59
N CYS A 99 5.69 5.43 -15.95
CA CYS A 99 6.45 6.05 -17.04
C CYS A 99 7.85 6.54 -16.64
N GLY A 100 8.33 6.22 -15.45
CA GLY A 100 9.67 6.56 -14.96
C GLY A 100 9.77 7.94 -14.26
N PHE A 101 8.70 8.71 -14.16
CA PHE A 101 8.74 10.03 -13.54
C PHE A 101 8.40 9.97 -12.04
N PRO A 102 9.32 10.34 -11.13
CA PRO A 102 9.09 10.29 -9.70
C PRO A 102 8.29 11.50 -9.20
N LEU A 103 7.02 11.33 -8.91
CA LEU A 103 6.13 12.40 -8.43
C LEU A 103 6.60 13.07 -7.16
N TRP A 104 7.00 12.30 -6.18
CA TRP A 104 7.28 12.82 -4.85
C TRP A 104 8.53 13.70 -4.77
N LYS A 105 9.54 13.45 -5.63
CA LYS A 105 10.76 14.30 -5.73
C LYS A 105 10.50 15.65 -6.40
N SER A 106 9.30 15.86 -6.87
CA SER A 106 8.95 16.98 -7.74
C SER A 106 7.80 17.82 -7.22
N TRP A 107 7.38 17.62 -5.99
CA TRP A 107 6.38 18.45 -5.33
C TRP A 107 6.89 19.90 -5.30
N GLY A 108 6.11 20.81 -5.88
CA GLY A 108 6.51 22.20 -6.09
C GLY A 108 7.41 22.46 -7.32
N ASN A 109 7.64 21.46 -8.15
CA ASN A 109 8.35 21.62 -9.41
C ASN A 109 7.35 21.80 -10.56
N GLU A 110 7.39 22.95 -11.23
CA GLU A 110 6.46 23.26 -12.32
C GLU A 110 6.43 22.21 -13.44
N LYS A 111 7.58 21.56 -13.73
CA LYS A 111 7.65 20.50 -14.74
C LYS A 111 6.86 19.26 -14.31
N ALA A 112 6.91 18.94 -13.04
CA ALA A 112 6.18 17.82 -12.47
C ALA A 112 4.68 18.09 -12.44
N GLU A 113 4.29 19.26 -11.97
CA GLU A 113 2.89 19.68 -11.94
C GLU A 113 2.30 19.76 -13.35
N ARG A 114 3.08 20.26 -14.31
CA ARG A 114 2.70 20.28 -15.71
C ARG A 114 2.55 18.87 -16.27
N TRP A 115 3.53 17.98 -16.01
CA TRP A 115 3.49 16.60 -16.46
C TRP A 115 2.28 15.85 -15.87
N ILE A 116 1.99 16.04 -14.57
CA ILE A 116 0.82 15.47 -13.91
C ILE A 116 -0.46 15.93 -14.60
N ARG A 117 -0.61 17.24 -14.86
CA ARG A 117 -1.79 17.76 -15.55
C ARG A 117 -1.94 17.19 -16.96
N GLU A 118 -0.84 17.08 -17.70
CA GLU A 118 -0.84 16.64 -19.09
C GLU A 118 -1.08 15.12 -19.23
N ASN A 119 -0.61 14.32 -18.28
CA ASN A 119 -0.62 12.85 -18.39
C ASN A 119 -1.61 12.16 -17.45
N GLN A 120 -1.85 12.70 -16.26
CA GLN A 120 -2.76 12.10 -15.29
C GLN A 120 -4.23 12.22 -15.71
N TYR A 121 -4.55 13.22 -16.54
CA TYR A 121 -5.90 13.50 -17.02
C TYR A 121 -6.06 13.28 -18.53
N ALA A 122 -5.04 12.80 -19.20
CA ALA A 122 -5.17 12.42 -20.60
C ALA A 122 -6.06 11.17 -20.70
N GLU A 123 -7.31 11.37 -21.04
CA GLU A 123 -8.31 10.31 -21.14
C GLU A 123 -8.00 9.27 -22.22
N ALA A 124 -7.09 9.59 -23.13
CA ALA A 124 -6.92 8.85 -24.36
C ALA A 124 -6.00 7.64 -24.30
N GLN A 125 -5.14 7.51 -23.31
CA GLN A 125 -4.15 6.43 -23.28
C GLN A 125 -3.94 5.90 -21.86
N TYR A 126 -4.87 5.13 -21.38
CA TYR A 126 -4.67 4.34 -20.18
C TYR A 126 -3.67 3.20 -20.44
N SER A 127 -2.69 3.09 -19.55
CA SER A 127 -1.76 1.96 -19.48
C SER A 127 -1.20 1.88 -18.06
N PRO A 128 -0.83 0.72 -17.54
CA PRO A 128 -0.09 0.62 -16.28
C PRO A 128 1.15 1.53 -16.25
N HIS A 129 1.74 1.80 -17.40
CA HIS A 129 2.93 2.65 -17.52
C HIS A 129 2.65 4.12 -17.81
N SER A 130 1.40 4.54 -17.94
CA SER A 130 1.02 5.93 -18.29
C SER A 130 0.98 6.90 -17.13
N ARG A 131 1.21 6.45 -15.92
CA ARG A 131 1.22 7.28 -14.71
C ARG A 131 2.65 7.60 -14.24
N PRO A 132 2.84 8.69 -13.47
CA PRO A 132 4.10 8.91 -12.77
C PRO A 132 4.30 7.92 -11.65
N SER A 133 5.58 7.70 -11.28
CA SER A 133 5.96 6.90 -10.12
C SER A 133 5.84 7.71 -8.84
N TRP A 134 5.40 7.07 -7.77
CA TRP A 134 5.57 7.59 -6.42
C TRP A 134 7.00 7.41 -5.88
N GLY A 135 7.87 6.73 -6.63
CA GLY A 135 9.27 6.49 -6.30
C GLY A 135 9.50 5.40 -5.25
N ASP A 136 10.77 5.25 -4.89
CA ASP A 136 11.23 4.31 -3.86
C ASP A 136 10.61 4.57 -2.49
N TYR A 137 10.40 5.84 -2.16
CA TYR A 137 9.73 6.27 -0.94
C TYR A 137 8.39 5.56 -0.69
N ALA A 138 7.63 5.31 -1.74
CA ALA A 138 6.32 4.66 -1.70
C ALA A 138 6.32 3.25 -2.33
N GLN A 139 7.48 2.59 -2.42
CA GLN A 139 7.64 1.24 -2.98
C GLN A 139 7.12 1.13 -4.43
N ASP A 140 7.28 2.20 -5.22
CA ASP A 140 6.71 2.31 -6.56
C ASP A 140 7.75 2.57 -7.65
N SER A 141 9.03 2.26 -7.41
CA SER A 141 10.12 2.37 -8.37
C SER A 141 10.29 1.13 -9.23
N ILE A 142 9.95 -0.04 -8.69
CA ILE A 142 10.13 -1.35 -9.30
C ILE A 142 8.82 -2.12 -9.13
N PRO A 143 8.39 -2.90 -10.14
CA PRO A 143 7.24 -3.78 -10.01
C PRO A 143 7.32 -4.60 -8.71
N VAL A 144 6.22 -4.68 -7.99
CA VAL A 144 6.21 -5.21 -6.62
C VAL A 144 6.74 -6.64 -6.54
N PHE A 145 6.45 -7.46 -7.54
CA PHE A 145 6.93 -8.84 -7.59
C PHE A 145 8.42 -8.98 -7.93
N ASP A 146 9.05 -7.92 -8.44
CA ASP A 146 10.49 -7.87 -8.74
C ASP A 146 11.32 -7.28 -7.60
N GLN A 147 10.68 -6.68 -6.59
CA GLN A 147 11.37 -6.08 -5.45
C GLN A 147 12.14 -7.14 -4.65
N GLN A 148 13.45 -6.94 -4.50
CA GLN A 148 14.33 -7.88 -3.78
C GLN A 148 14.53 -7.50 -2.31
N THR A 149 14.35 -6.23 -1.98
CA THR A 149 14.58 -5.64 -0.66
C THR A 149 13.40 -4.78 -0.25
N ILE A 150 13.14 -4.71 1.04
CA ILE A 150 12.15 -3.78 1.58
C ILE A 150 12.78 -2.40 1.70
N GLU A 151 12.23 -1.40 1.00
CA GLU A 151 12.82 -0.08 0.87
C GLU A 151 11.79 1.05 1.06
N GLY A 152 12.31 2.28 1.08
CA GLY A 152 11.49 3.48 1.21
C GLY A 152 10.96 3.71 2.61
N HIS A 153 9.87 4.46 2.72
CA HIS A 153 9.26 4.79 4.01
C HIS A 153 8.77 3.52 4.71
N ALA A 154 9.21 3.31 5.95
CA ALA A 154 9.05 2.03 6.64
C ALA A 154 7.58 1.65 6.87
N VAL A 155 6.74 2.59 7.29
CA VAL A 155 5.31 2.32 7.51
C VAL A 155 4.60 1.96 6.20
N ARG A 156 4.89 2.68 5.11
CA ARG A 156 4.31 2.35 3.78
C ARG A 156 4.70 0.95 3.33
N ALA A 157 5.98 0.61 3.48
CA ALA A 157 6.50 -0.69 3.05
C ALA A 157 5.93 -1.84 3.87
N THR A 158 5.81 -1.69 5.19
CA THR A 158 5.22 -2.72 6.04
C THR A 158 3.73 -2.90 5.78
N LEU A 159 2.98 -1.82 5.59
CA LEU A 159 1.57 -1.90 5.22
C LEU A 159 1.35 -2.54 3.85
N LEU A 160 2.22 -2.23 2.86
CA LEU A 160 2.17 -2.91 1.56
C LEU A 160 2.45 -4.41 1.71
N ALA A 161 3.51 -4.77 2.45
CA ALA A 161 3.85 -6.17 2.69
C ALA A 161 2.71 -6.92 3.41
N THR A 162 2.02 -6.27 4.36
CA THR A 162 0.83 -6.81 5.02
C THR A 162 -0.29 -7.02 4.00
N GLY A 163 -0.57 -6.05 3.13
CA GLY A 163 -1.57 -6.17 2.06
C GLY A 163 -1.26 -7.34 1.10
N ILE A 164 0.01 -7.48 0.68
CA ILE A 164 0.46 -8.59 -0.19
C ILE A 164 0.27 -9.94 0.53
N ALA A 165 0.72 -10.06 1.79
CA ALA A 165 0.61 -11.30 2.55
C ALA A 165 -0.85 -11.68 2.81
N THR A 166 -1.70 -10.70 3.11
CA THR A 166 -3.13 -10.92 3.34
C THR A 166 -3.84 -11.33 2.06
N ALA A 167 -3.51 -10.70 0.92
CA ALA A 167 -4.03 -11.12 -0.39
C ALA A 167 -3.59 -12.54 -0.78
N ALA A 168 -2.37 -12.94 -0.42
CA ALA A 168 -1.85 -14.28 -0.65
C ALA A 168 -2.69 -15.37 0.05
N LEU A 169 -3.29 -15.07 1.20
CA LEU A 169 -4.18 -16.00 1.91
C LEU A 169 -5.46 -16.30 1.12
N GLU A 170 -5.91 -15.37 0.31
CA GLU A 170 -7.14 -15.52 -0.48
C GLU A 170 -6.86 -16.10 -1.87
N ASN A 171 -5.84 -15.59 -2.58
CA ASN A 171 -5.59 -16.00 -3.96
C ASN A 171 -4.65 -17.21 -4.11
N HIS A 172 -3.95 -17.59 -3.03
CA HIS A 172 -2.98 -18.69 -3.02
C HIS A 172 -1.89 -18.58 -4.12
N SER A 173 -1.62 -17.36 -4.60
CA SER A 173 -0.64 -17.10 -5.64
C SER A 173 0.79 -17.25 -5.11
N SER A 174 1.61 -18.06 -5.77
CA SER A 174 3.02 -18.21 -5.42
C SER A 174 3.78 -16.88 -5.52
N ALA A 175 3.47 -16.03 -6.49
CA ALA A 175 4.10 -14.73 -6.66
C ALA A 175 3.88 -13.82 -5.44
N TYR A 176 2.67 -13.79 -4.89
CA TYR A 176 2.36 -13.04 -3.66
C TYR A 176 3.08 -13.61 -2.45
N VAL A 177 3.03 -14.94 -2.27
CA VAL A 177 3.69 -15.63 -1.15
C VAL A 177 5.19 -15.43 -1.17
N GLU A 178 5.83 -15.61 -2.32
CA GLU A 178 7.28 -15.47 -2.49
C GLU A 178 7.73 -14.02 -2.28
N THR A 179 6.95 -13.06 -2.76
CA THR A 179 7.25 -11.63 -2.56
C THR A 179 7.11 -11.24 -1.09
N ALA A 180 6.01 -11.63 -0.43
CA ALA A 180 5.82 -11.37 0.98
C ALA A 180 6.96 -11.97 1.82
N ARG A 181 7.35 -13.23 1.54
CA ARG A 181 8.44 -13.91 2.24
C ARG A 181 9.79 -13.22 2.00
N ARG A 182 10.12 -12.91 0.76
CA ARG A 182 11.38 -12.25 0.39
C ARG A 182 11.54 -10.89 1.07
N LEU A 183 10.49 -10.07 1.07
CA LEU A 183 10.51 -8.76 1.73
C LEU A 183 10.59 -8.90 3.25
N TRP A 184 9.87 -9.87 3.82
CA TRP A 184 9.94 -10.21 5.24
C TRP A 184 11.34 -10.66 5.65
N ASP A 185 11.94 -11.60 4.93
CA ASP A 185 13.27 -12.14 5.22
C ASP A 185 14.35 -11.05 5.15
N ASN A 186 14.25 -10.14 4.18
CA ASN A 186 15.14 -8.98 4.10
C ASN A 186 14.92 -8.02 5.27
N MET A 187 13.67 -7.70 5.61
CA MET A 187 13.35 -6.82 6.72
C MET A 187 13.87 -7.35 8.05
N VAL A 188 13.43 -8.56 8.41
CA VAL A 188 13.74 -9.15 9.73
C VAL A 188 15.21 -9.52 9.84
N GLY A 189 15.79 -10.08 8.77
CA GLY A 189 17.18 -10.54 8.79
C GLY A 189 18.23 -9.44 8.71
N LYS A 190 17.88 -8.26 8.17
CA LYS A 190 18.90 -7.26 7.81
C LYS A 190 18.55 -5.81 8.15
N ARG A 191 17.27 -5.44 8.24
CA ARG A 191 16.85 -4.02 8.32
C ARG A 191 16.01 -3.68 9.55
N MET A 192 15.86 -4.61 10.46
CA MET A 192 15.12 -4.45 11.70
C MET A 192 16.08 -4.28 12.88
N PHE A 193 15.76 -3.39 13.81
CA PHE A 193 16.46 -3.28 15.08
C PHE A 193 16.15 -4.51 15.97
N ILE A 194 17.04 -4.81 16.91
CA ILE A 194 16.86 -5.89 17.87
C ILE A 194 15.56 -5.74 18.71
N THR A 195 15.08 -4.52 18.83
CA THR A 195 13.82 -4.18 19.52
C THR A 195 12.57 -4.43 18.66
N GLY A 196 12.73 -4.87 17.40
CA GLY A 196 11.64 -5.05 16.45
C GLY A 196 11.26 -3.79 15.66
N GLY A 197 11.87 -2.64 15.94
CA GLY A 197 11.63 -1.41 15.21
C GLY A 197 12.25 -1.43 13.81
N VAL A 198 11.66 -0.68 12.88
CA VAL A 198 12.14 -0.48 11.51
C VAL A 198 12.20 1.02 11.18
N GLY A 199 12.77 1.41 10.04
CA GLY A 199 12.89 2.83 9.67
C GLY A 199 14.10 3.50 10.32
N ALA A 200 15.29 3.01 9.99
CA ALA A 200 16.54 3.44 10.60
C ALA A 200 17.03 4.83 10.17
N ILE A 201 16.52 5.37 9.05
CA ILE A 201 16.90 6.68 8.55
C ILE A 201 15.85 7.71 8.96
N HIS A 202 16.26 8.74 9.69
CA HIS A 202 15.37 9.79 10.18
C HIS A 202 14.73 10.59 9.03
N GLU A 203 15.53 10.92 8.02
CA GLU A 203 15.02 11.57 6.82
C GLU A 203 14.08 10.63 6.06
N ASP A 204 12.86 11.08 5.82
CA ASP A 204 11.79 10.32 5.17
C ASP A 204 11.35 9.06 5.93
N GLU A 205 11.74 8.85 7.18
CA GLU A 205 11.36 7.69 8.01
C GLU A 205 11.55 6.35 7.28
N LYS A 206 12.65 6.22 6.52
CA LYS A 206 12.87 5.12 5.60
C LYS A 206 13.78 4.03 6.12
N PHE A 207 13.72 2.88 5.47
CA PHE A 207 14.69 1.82 5.68
C PHE A 207 16.11 2.29 5.32
N GLY A 208 17.09 1.92 6.16
CA GLY A 208 18.50 2.03 5.84
C GLY A 208 18.97 0.85 4.96
N PRO A 209 20.24 0.89 4.52
CA PRO A 209 20.89 -0.24 3.87
C PRO A 209 20.85 -1.51 4.74
N ASP A 210 21.11 -2.67 4.12
CA ASP A 210 21.25 -3.92 4.84
C ASP A 210 22.26 -3.78 6.01
N TYR A 211 21.88 -4.29 7.18
CA TYR A 211 22.66 -4.25 8.43
C TYR A 211 22.90 -2.86 9.04
N TYR A 212 22.30 -1.80 8.52
CA TYR A 212 22.42 -0.46 9.08
C TYR A 212 21.97 -0.39 10.55
N PRO A 213 20.84 -0.99 10.97
CA PRO A 213 20.44 -0.99 12.39
C PRO A 213 21.46 -1.62 13.32
N VAL A 214 22.09 -2.72 12.89
CA VAL A 214 23.09 -3.45 13.68
C VAL A 214 24.41 -2.66 13.77
N SER A 215 24.93 -2.16 12.66
CA SER A 215 26.17 -1.40 12.63
C SER A 215 26.06 -0.11 13.44
N TYR A 216 24.93 0.58 13.38
CA TYR A 216 24.71 1.82 14.13
C TYR A 216 24.65 1.61 15.65
N THR A 217 24.01 0.53 16.10
CA THR A 217 23.93 0.20 17.54
C THR A 217 25.27 -0.31 18.09
N HIS A 218 26.00 -1.11 17.33
CA HIS A 218 27.29 -1.64 17.76
C HIS A 218 28.42 -0.56 17.76
N LEU A 219 28.48 0.26 16.74
CA LEU A 219 29.50 1.33 16.67
C LEU A 219 29.35 2.35 17.80
N ARG A 220 28.11 2.78 18.11
CA ARG A 220 27.90 3.69 19.23
C ARG A 220 28.16 3.06 20.60
N ALA A 221 27.88 1.77 20.78
CA ALA A 221 28.21 1.09 22.02
C ALA A 221 29.71 1.01 22.25
N HIS A 222 30.51 0.83 21.20
CA HIS A 222 31.98 0.87 21.28
C HIS A 222 32.54 2.28 21.45
N GLU A 223 31.97 3.30 20.82
CA GLU A 223 32.35 4.68 20.98
C GLU A 223 32.12 5.21 22.41
N THR A 224 30.99 4.82 23.02
CA THR A 224 30.69 5.20 24.42
C THR A 224 31.63 4.52 25.46
N LEU A 225 32.14 3.33 25.16
CA LEU A 225 33.10 2.63 26.00
C LEU A 225 34.55 3.15 25.81
N ALA A 226 34.87 3.74 24.66
CA ALA A 226 36.19 4.31 24.38
C ALA A 226 36.35 5.74 24.94
N ASN A 227 35.26 6.39 25.35
CA ASN A 227 35.25 7.74 25.92
C ASN A 227 34.98 7.77 27.42
N LEU A 228 35.02 6.62 28.10
CA LEU A 228 35.04 6.47 29.55
C LEU A 228 36.41 5.98 30.04
#